data_e9e2c4ee04a5dd18521b24eb238f608f
#
_entry.id   e9e2c4ee04a5dd18521b24eb238f608f
#
_cell.length_a   1.000
_cell.length_b   1.000
_cell.length_c   1.000
_cell.angle_alpha   90.00
_cell.angle_beta   90.00
_cell.angle_gamma   90.00
#
_symmetry.space_group_name_H-M   'P 1'
#
loop_
_entity.id
_entity.type
_entity.pdbx_description
1 polymer ?
#
loop_
_entity_poly.entity_id
_entity_poly.type
_entity_poly.pdbx_seq_one_letter_code
_entity_poly.pdbx_strand_id
1 'polypeptide(L)'
;MFTPYYRPRRLRKTENIRRLVREHAVTPNDLIYPLFVCEGQDEKNPILSMPGNFQMSIDNLVKEAKEVHRLGIPAIILFGIPAEKDELGSDAVSKDGIIQRAVREVKNAVPDLYVITDVCFCEYTDHGHCGPIKNNDVDNDATLELLGKQVITHAEAGADMVAPSGMMDGMIAAIREALDDNNFKELPIMSYAAKYASGFYGPFRDAAESAPQFGDRRTYQMDPPNAREAMKEVELDIEEGADIIMVKPALSYLDIIHAVRQMTNVPVAAYNVSGEFSMVKAASQLGWIDEQ
;
A
#
# COMPACT_ATOMS: atom_id res chain seq x y z
N MET A 1 -12.50 -45.12 -33.60
CA MET A 1 -11.63 -44.33 -32.70
C MET A 1 -11.96 -42.85 -32.83
N PHE A 2 -12.38 -42.20 -31.76
CA PHE A 2 -12.73 -40.77 -31.81
C PHE A 2 -11.42 -39.96 -31.89
N THR A 3 -11.27 -39.15 -32.94
CA THR A 3 -10.14 -38.22 -33.06
C THR A 3 -10.67 -36.80 -32.84
N PRO A 4 -10.27 -36.11 -31.77
CA PRO A 4 -10.75 -34.78 -31.50
C PRO A 4 -10.23 -33.78 -32.54
N TYR A 5 -11.12 -33.02 -33.15
CA TYR A 5 -10.76 -31.95 -34.09
C TYR A 5 -10.11 -30.77 -33.41
N TYR A 6 -10.59 -30.43 -32.21
CA TYR A 6 -10.05 -29.35 -31.37
C TYR A 6 -9.07 -29.89 -30.36
N ARG A 7 -7.84 -29.37 -30.39
CA ARG A 7 -6.75 -29.79 -29.50
C ARG A 7 -6.06 -28.57 -28.87
N PRO A 8 -6.50 -28.06 -27.71
CA PRO A 8 -5.90 -26.91 -27.04
C PRO A 8 -4.41 -27.11 -26.73
N ARG A 9 -3.95 -28.35 -26.54
CA ARG A 9 -2.53 -28.68 -26.30
C ARG A 9 -1.58 -28.19 -27.40
N ARG A 10 -2.07 -27.94 -28.63
CA ARG A 10 -1.26 -27.40 -29.72
C ARG A 10 -0.63 -26.06 -29.34
N LEU A 11 -1.37 -25.20 -28.62
CA LEU A 11 -0.93 -23.87 -28.21
C LEU A 11 -0.07 -23.88 -26.92
N ARG A 12 0.15 -25.05 -26.31
CA ARG A 12 0.96 -25.23 -25.12
C ARG A 12 2.24 -26.02 -25.32
N LYS A 13 2.48 -26.53 -26.55
CA LYS A 13 3.50 -27.55 -26.82
C LYS A 13 4.93 -27.06 -26.64
N THR A 14 5.21 -25.83 -27.01
CA THR A 14 6.55 -25.22 -26.90
C THR A 14 6.48 -23.89 -26.19
N GLU A 15 7.62 -23.42 -25.63
CA GLU A 15 7.72 -22.11 -24.98
C GLU A 15 7.37 -20.99 -25.97
N ASN A 16 7.85 -21.07 -27.20
CA ASN A 16 7.60 -20.04 -28.20
C ASN A 16 6.10 -19.86 -28.48
N ILE A 17 5.36 -20.98 -28.65
CA ILE A 17 3.91 -20.84 -28.89
C ILE A 17 3.18 -20.33 -27.64
N ARG A 18 3.58 -20.76 -26.41
CA ARG A 18 3.01 -20.22 -25.17
C ARG A 18 3.24 -18.71 -25.05
N ARG A 19 4.44 -18.22 -25.41
CA ARG A 19 4.76 -16.78 -25.43
C ARG A 19 3.92 -16.01 -26.44
N LEU A 20 3.68 -16.58 -27.63
CA LEU A 20 2.87 -15.95 -28.69
C LEU A 20 1.40 -15.78 -28.33
N VAL A 21 0.85 -16.69 -27.52
CA VAL A 21 -0.59 -16.67 -27.16
C VAL A 21 -0.84 -16.21 -25.72
N ARG A 22 0.20 -15.75 -25.03
CA ARG A 22 0.09 -15.24 -23.65
C ARG A 22 -0.72 -13.94 -23.66
N GLU A 23 -1.80 -13.91 -22.86
CA GLU A 23 -2.69 -12.77 -22.78
C GLU A 23 -2.16 -11.67 -21.85
N HIS A 24 -1.40 -12.08 -20.81
CA HIS A 24 -0.86 -11.18 -19.81
C HIS A 24 0.65 -11.42 -19.61
N ALA A 25 1.37 -10.35 -19.35
CA ALA A 25 2.77 -10.39 -18.95
C ALA A 25 2.96 -9.45 -17.76
N VAL A 26 3.68 -9.88 -16.75
CA VAL A 26 4.12 -9.03 -15.65
C VAL A 26 5.53 -8.53 -15.96
N THR A 27 5.72 -7.24 -15.81
CA THR A 27 6.99 -6.54 -16.05
C THR A 27 7.34 -5.68 -14.82
N PRO A 28 8.55 -5.16 -14.69
CA PRO A 28 8.86 -4.20 -13.64
C PRO A 28 7.91 -3.00 -13.59
N ASN A 29 7.34 -2.60 -14.72
CA ASN A 29 6.39 -1.46 -14.82
C ASN A 29 5.05 -1.71 -14.10
N ASP A 30 4.76 -2.95 -13.75
CA ASP A 30 3.53 -3.32 -13.03
C ASP A 30 3.75 -3.34 -11.50
N LEU A 31 4.97 -3.01 -11.03
CA LEU A 31 5.36 -3.17 -9.64
C LEU A 31 5.51 -1.82 -8.92
N ILE A 32 4.99 -1.78 -7.69
CA ILE A 32 5.25 -0.75 -6.68
C ILE A 32 5.95 -1.46 -5.51
N TYR A 33 7.16 -1.01 -5.15
CA TYR A 33 7.95 -1.69 -4.11
C TYR A 33 7.76 -1.04 -2.73
N PRO A 34 7.24 -1.76 -1.72
CA PRO A 34 7.01 -1.23 -0.39
C PRO A 34 8.31 -1.17 0.42
N LEU A 35 8.56 -0.04 1.10
CA LEU A 35 9.74 0.19 1.92
C LEU A 35 9.36 0.80 3.28
N PHE A 36 10.06 0.37 4.33
CA PHE A 36 9.88 0.85 5.69
C PHE A 36 11.05 1.74 6.07
N VAL A 37 10.76 2.97 6.50
CA VAL A 37 11.77 3.95 6.89
C VAL A 37 11.66 4.27 8.38
N CYS A 38 12.79 4.20 9.08
CA CYS A 38 12.91 4.49 10.51
C CYS A 38 13.97 5.57 10.78
N GLU A 39 14.01 6.05 12.00
CA GLU A 39 15.03 6.97 12.49
C GLU A 39 16.40 6.29 12.60
N GLY A 40 17.45 7.10 12.65
CA GLY A 40 18.82 6.64 12.82
C GLY A 40 19.74 6.96 11.65
N GLN A 41 20.93 6.37 11.69
CA GLN A 41 21.94 6.46 10.64
C GLN A 41 22.58 5.09 10.45
N ASP A 42 22.73 4.65 9.21
CA ASP A 42 23.22 3.32 8.83
C ASP A 42 22.44 2.14 9.42
N GLU A 43 21.16 2.38 9.77
CA GLU A 43 20.27 1.36 10.30
C GLU A 43 19.68 0.52 9.16
N LYS A 44 19.73 -0.80 9.32
CA LYS A 44 19.09 -1.78 8.43
C LYS A 44 18.63 -2.99 9.26
N ASN A 45 17.51 -2.80 9.94
CA ASN A 45 16.97 -3.75 10.92
C ASN A 45 16.10 -4.79 10.20
N PRO A 46 16.43 -6.11 10.24
CA PRO A 46 15.67 -7.13 9.55
C PRO A 46 14.28 -7.30 10.18
N ILE A 47 13.24 -7.33 9.35
CA ILE A 47 11.88 -7.66 9.76
C ILE A 47 11.76 -9.18 9.78
N LEU A 48 11.84 -9.79 10.97
CA LEU A 48 11.92 -11.26 11.11
C LEU A 48 10.70 -11.98 10.53
N SER A 49 9.53 -11.38 10.64
CA SER A 49 8.28 -11.91 10.07
C SER A 49 8.15 -11.71 8.56
N MET A 50 9.07 -10.94 7.93
CA MET A 50 9.11 -10.68 6.49
C MET A 50 10.54 -10.89 5.94
N PRO A 51 11.02 -12.12 5.78
CA PRO A 51 12.41 -12.40 5.40
C PRO A 51 12.84 -11.65 4.13
N GLY A 52 13.97 -10.94 4.23
CA GLY A 52 14.50 -10.11 3.14
C GLY A 52 14.00 -8.66 3.13
N ASN A 53 13.08 -8.28 4.01
CA ASN A 53 12.65 -6.89 4.21
C ASN A 53 13.28 -6.31 5.48
N PHE A 54 13.42 -4.98 5.48
CA PHE A 54 14.14 -4.25 6.53
C PHE A 54 13.42 -2.95 6.89
N GLN A 55 13.50 -2.55 8.14
CA GLN A 55 13.34 -1.15 8.53
C GLN A 55 14.68 -0.45 8.28
N MET A 56 14.68 0.66 7.55
CA MET A 56 15.91 1.31 7.11
C MET A 56 15.93 2.79 7.49
N SER A 57 17.08 3.27 7.96
CA SER A 57 17.31 4.71 8.05
C SER A 57 17.32 5.37 6.65
N ILE A 58 17.10 6.67 6.58
CA ILE A 58 16.95 7.41 5.31
C ILE A 58 18.15 7.22 4.38
N ASP A 59 19.37 7.17 4.90
CA ASP A 59 20.58 6.95 4.10
C ASP A 59 20.62 5.56 3.46
N ASN A 60 20.15 4.52 4.14
CA ASN A 60 20.00 3.18 3.58
C ASN A 60 18.79 3.06 2.66
N LEU A 61 17.68 3.74 2.96
CA LEU A 61 16.53 3.87 2.07
C LEU A 61 16.93 4.45 0.71
N VAL A 62 17.77 5.51 0.69
CA VAL A 62 18.28 6.11 -0.56
C VAL A 62 19.12 5.12 -1.36
N LYS A 63 19.92 4.27 -0.71
CA LYS A 63 20.69 3.22 -1.40
C LYS A 63 19.75 2.18 -2.04
N GLU A 64 18.73 1.76 -1.31
CA GLU A 64 17.70 0.82 -1.79
C GLU A 64 16.88 1.42 -2.95
N ALA A 65 16.48 2.69 -2.85
CA ALA A 65 15.75 3.39 -3.90
C ALA A 65 16.54 3.47 -5.22
N LYS A 66 17.85 3.68 -5.15
CA LYS A 66 18.75 3.62 -6.34
C LYS A 66 18.78 2.23 -6.97
N GLU A 67 18.78 1.18 -6.15
CA GLU A 67 18.77 -0.20 -6.65
C GLU A 67 17.41 -0.56 -7.28
N VAL A 68 16.31 -0.17 -6.66
CA VAL A 68 14.94 -0.35 -7.18
C VAL A 68 14.81 0.32 -8.56
N HIS A 69 15.26 1.57 -8.67
CA HIS A 69 15.27 2.30 -9.95
C HIS A 69 16.16 1.61 -11.00
N ARG A 70 17.36 1.14 -10.61
CA ARG A 70 18.27 0.39 -11.50
C ARG A 70 17.66 -0.90 -12.04
N LEU A 71 16.81 -1.57 -11.24
CA LEU A 71 16.06 -2.78 -11.64
C LEU A 71 14.89 -2.48 -12.58
N GLY A 72 14.60 -1.20 -12.85
CA GLY A 72 13.52 -0.77 -13.73
C GLY A 72 12.14 -0.77 -13.07
N ILE A 73 12.06 -0.86 -11.74
CA ILE A 73 10.81 -0.69 -11.00
C ILE A 73 10.52 0.81 -10.92
N PRO A 74 9.36 1.28 -11.39
CA PRO A 74 9.10 2.70 -11.55
C PRO A 74 8.73 3.40 -10.24
N ALA A 75 8.21 2.68 -9.24
CA ALA A 75 7.62 3.28 -8.05
C ALA A 75 7.96 2.54 -6.76
N ILE A 76 8.06 3.31 -5.67
CA ILE A 76 8.11 2.81 -4.30
C ILE A 76 6.93 3.37 -3.50
N ILE A 77 6.50 2.63 -2.46
CA ILE A 77 5.58 3.15 -1.45
C ILE A 77 6.25 3.12 -0.08
N LEU A 78 6.20 4.24 0.64
CA LEU A 78 6.91 4.44 1.90
C LEU A 78 5.98 4.31 3.11
N PHE A 79 6.44 3.57 4.12
CA PHE A 79 5.83 3.45 5.45
C PHE A 79 6.80 3.99 6.48
N GLY A 80 6.37 4.98 7.28
CA GLY A 80 7.21 5.67 8.25
C GLY A 80 7.10 5.08 9.66
N ILE A 81 8.23 4.94 10.32
CA ILE A 81 8.32 4.54 11.73
C ILE A 81 9.01 5.67 12.47
N PRO A 82 8.25 6.56 13.14
CA PRO A 82 8.82 7.69 13.88
C PRO A 82 9.57 7.21 15.14
N ALA A 83 10.49 8.06 15.65
CA ALA A 83 11.20 7.77 16.90
C ALA A 83 10.26 7.77 18.12
N GLU A 84 9.27 8.64 18.10
CA GLU A 84 8.29 8.78 19.17
C GLU A 84 6.89 8.72 18.58
N LYS A 85 5.99 8.06 19.30
CA LYS A 85 4.56 7.97 18.96
C LYS A 85 3.78 8.65 20.06
N ASP A 86 2.70 9.32 19.68
CA ASP A 86 1.78 9.97 20.60
C ASP A 86 0.32 9.68 20.29
N GLU A 87 -0.59 10.15 21.10
CA GLU A 87 -2.04 9.92 20.95
C GLU A 87 -2.61 10.41 19.62
N LEU A 88 -2.02 11.47 19.03
CA LEU A 88 -2.50 12.10 17.80
C LEU A 88 -1.67 11.73 16.55
N GLY A 89 -0.55 11.04 16.72
CA GLY A 89 0.35 10.74 15.62
C GLY A 89 1.01 12.00 15.04
N SER A 90 1.51 12.89 15.90
CA SER A 90 1.98 14.24 15.52
C SER A 90 3.10 14.25 14.48
N ASP A 91 3.97 13.24 14.43
CA ASP A 91 5.03 13.12 13.41
C ASP A 91 4.45 13.04 11.99
N ALA A 92 3.29 12.38 11.83
CA ALA A 92 2.64 12.21 10.52
C ALA A 92 2.30 13.54 9.83
N VAL A 93 2.00 14.58 10.59
CA VAL A 93 1.64 15.91 10.07
C VAL A 93 2.79 16.92 10.18
N SER A 94 3.94 16.51 10.67
CA SER A 94 5.13 17.35 10.81
C SER A 94 5.78 17.61 9.46
N LYS A 95 6.18 18.85 9.16
CA LYS A 95 6.97 19.18 7.96
C LYS A 95 8.34 18.48 7.94
N ASP A 96 8.85 18.10 9.12
CA ASP A 96 10.12 17.42 9.31
C ASP A 96 9.95 15.99 9.87
N GLY A 97 8.76 15.42 9.70
CA GLY A 97 8.46 14.03 10.02
C GLY A 97 9.29 13.04 9.21
N ILE A 98 9.32 11.79 9.65
CA ILE A 98 10.18 10.76 9.04
C ILE A 98 9.88 10.59 7.55
N ILE A 99 8.62 10.58 7.12
CA ILE A 99 8.22 10.41 5.71
C ILE A 99 8.59 11.64 4.89
N GLN A 100 8.32 12.85 5.39
CA GLN A 100 8.62 14.09 4.69
C GLN A 100 10.13 14.25 4.43
N ARG A 101 10.97 13.89 5.40
CA ARG A 101 12.43 13.84 5.22
C ARG A 101 12.86 12.76 4.23
N ALA A 102 12.29 11.56 4.33
CA ALA A 102 12.59 10.45 3.45
C ALA A 102 12.24 10.78 1.98
N VAL A 103 11.06 11.36 1.73
CA VAL A 103 10.63 11.80 0.40
C VAL A 103 11.63 12.79 -0.18
N ARG A 104 12.00 13.85 0.55
CA ARG A 104 12.98 14.84 0.07
C ARG A 104 14.30 14.21 -0.30
N GLU A 105 14.84 13.33 0.54
CA GLU A 105 16.15 12.70 0.29
C GLU A 105 16.10 11.71 -0.88
N VAL A 106 15.03 10.94 -1.03
CA VAL A 106 14.85 10.04 -2.18
C VAL A 106 14.71 10.84 -3.46
N LYS A 107 13.85 11.87 -3.49
CA LYS A 107 13.65 12.72 -4.69
C LYS A 107 14.93 13.49 -5.08
N ASN A 108 15.72 13.93 -4.11
CA ASN A 108 17.03 14.53 -4.39
C ASN A 108 18.02 13.53 -5.01
N ALA A 109 18.02 12.29 -4.56
CA ALA A 109 18.99 11.27 -4.97
C ALA A 109 18.58 10.49 -6.24
N VAL A 110 17.28 10.32 -6.48
CA VAL A 110 16.69 9.57 -7.60
C VAL A 110 15.40 10.29 -8.08
N PRO A 111 15.54 11.45 -8.73
CA PRO A 111 14.40 12.31 -9.10
C PRO A 111 13.37 11.62 -10.02
N ASP A 112 13.79 10.65 -10.82
CA ASP A 112 12.92 9.92 -11.76
C ASP A 112 12.17 8.75 -11.10
N LEU A 113 12.49 8.37 -9.86
CA LEU A 113 11.74 7.34 -9.13
C LEU A 113 10.43 7.94 -8.59
N TYR A 114 9.33 7.27 -8.88
CA TYR A 114 8.00 7.69 -8.43
C TYR A 114 7.80 7.31 -6.96
N VAL A 115 7.65 8.31 -6.10
CA VAL A 115 7.55 8.12 -4.64
C VAL A 115 6.10 8.28 -4.19
N ILE A 116 5.52 7.18 -3.73
CA ILE A 116 4.18 7.11 -3.16
C ILE A 116 4.31 7.10 -1.63
N THR A 117 3.44 7.82 -0.94
CA THR A 117 3.40 7.79 0.53
C THR A 117 2.11 7.14 1.02
N ASP A 118 2.22 6.16 1.91
CA ASP A 118 1.07 5.69 2.68
C ASP A 118 0.54 6.83 3.56
N VAL A 119 -0.79 6.95 3.63
CA VAL A 119 -1.45 7.99 4.42
C VAL A 119 -2.34 7.31 5.46
N CYS A 120 -1.82 7.23 6.66
CA CYS A 120 -2.45 6.59 7.83
C CYS A 120 -1.81 7.13 9.11
N PHE A 121 -2.46 6.92 10.24
CA PHE A 121 -1.94 7.30 11.56
C PHE A 121 -1.46 6.11 12.39
N CYS A 122 -1.75 4.87 11.99
CA CYS A 122 -1.45 3.70 12.82
C CYS A 122 0.04 3.44 13.10
N GLU A 123 0.93 3.93 12.26
CA GLU A 123 2.38 3.88 12.46
C GLU A 123 2.86 4.94 13.45
N TYR A 124 2.08 6.01 13.66
CA TYR A 124 2.45 7.22 14.40
C TYR A 124 1.76 7.34 15.75
N THR A 125 0.60 6.67 15.91
CA THR A 125 -0.12 6.68 17.18
C THR A 125 0.42 5.64 18.15
N ASP A 126 0.48 6.00 19.44
CA ASP A 126 0.94 5.11 20.53
C ASP A 126 -0.04 3.94 20.75
N HIS A 127 -1.31 4.13 20.47
CA HIS A 127 -2.36 3.10 20.55
C HIS A 127 -2.50 2.24 19.27
N GLY A 128 -1.82 2.57 18.15
CA GLY A 128 -1.79 1.79 16.93
C GLY A 128 -3.09 1.78 16.10
N HIS A 129 -4.03 2.68 16.33
CA HIS A 129 -5.20 2.89 15.50
C HIS A 129 -5.00 3.99 14.45
N CYS A 130 -5.86 4.00 13.41
CA CYS A 130 -5.68 4.82 12.22
C CYS A 130 -6.18 6.27 12.36
N GLY A 131 -6.38 6.77 13.57
CA GLY A 131 -6.81 8.14 13.86
C GLY A 131 -7.04 8.36 15.35
N PRO A 132 -7.41 9.58 15.77
CA PRO A 132 -7.73 9.91 17.16
C PRO A 132 -8.84 9.04 17.73
N ILE A 133 -8.78 8.76 19.03
CA ILE A 133 -9.74 7.89 19.70
C ILE A 133 -10.82 8.71 20.41
N LYS A 134 -12.07 8.32 20.22
CA LYS A 134 -13.24 8.82 20.93
C LYS A 134 -14.20 7.69 21.24
N ASN A 135 -14.70 7.61 22.47
CA ASN A 135 -15.59 6.55 22.89
C ASN A 135 -15.04 5.12 22.62
N ASN A 136 -13.74 4.93 22.76
CA ASN A 136 -13.03 3.68 22.54
C ASN A 136 -13.04 3.17 21.08
N ASP A 137 -13.21 4.08 20.10
CA ASP A 137 -13.12 3.81 18.66
C ASP A 137 -12.45 4.99 17.95
N VAL A 138 -12.09 4.84 16.68
CA VAL A 138 -11.53 5.94 15.89
C VAL A 138 -12.62 6.97 15.60
N ASP A 139 -12.33 8.25 15.88
CA ASP A 139 -13.20 9.37 15.49
C ASP A 139 -12.99 9.66 14.00
N ASN A 140 -13.94 9.25 13.17
CA ASN A 140 -13.89 9.41 11.72
C ASN A 140 -13.62 10.86 11.31
N ASP A 141 -14.46 11.78 11.76
CA ASP A 141 -14.44 13.18 11.29
C ASP A 141 -13.18 13.93 11.76
N ALA A 142 -12.74 13.69 13.00
CA ALA A 142 -11.47 14.22 13.48
C ALA A 142 -10.27 13.66 12.71
N THR A 143 -10.35 12.40 12.24
CA THR A 143 -9.32 11.79 11.41
C THR A 143 -9.24 12.47 10.05
N LEU A 144 -10.36 12.81 9.41
CA LEU A 144 -10.39 13.51 8.12
C LEU A 144 -9.61 14.82 8.15
N GLU A 145 -9.78 15.61 9.21
CA GLU A 145 -9.04 16.87 9.38
C GLU A 145 -7.51 16.67 9.46
N LEU A 146 -7.09 15.60 10.14
CA LEU A 146 -5.67 15.27 10.26
C LEU A 146 -5.09 14.71 8.97
N LEU A 147 -5.85 13.89 8.23
CA LEU A 147 -5.46 13.37 6.92
C LEU A 147 -5.22 14.52 5.93
N GLY A 148 -6.08 15.55 5.92
CA GLY A 148 -5.87 16.75 5.12
C GLY A 148 -4.54 17.45 5.42
N LYS A 149 -4.16 17.56 6.70
CA LYS A 149 -2.85 18.12 7.11
C LYS A 149 -1.68 17.23 6.68
N GLN A 150 -1.81 15.93 6.86
CA GLN A 150 -0.77 14.96 6.50
C GLN A 150 -0.44 15.02 5.01
N VAL A 151 -1.45 14.97 4.13
CA VAL A 151 -1.21 14.94 2.67
C VAL A 151 -0.59 16.23 2.16
N ILE A 152 -0.90 17.39 2.76
CA ILE A 152 -0.26 18.66 2.41
C ILE A 152 1.24 18.59 2.70
N THR A 153 1.66 18.07 3.87
CA THR A 153 3.08 17.96 4.20
C THR A 153 3.82 16.95 3.32
N HIS A 154 3.15 15.86 2.91
CA HIS A 154 3.70 14.91 1.94
C HIS A 154 3.88 15.54 0.56
N ALA A 155 2.89 16.30 0.09
CA ALA A 155 2.95 17.03 -1.17
C ALA A 155 4.06 18.11 -1.16
N GLU A 156 4.17 18.89 -0.08
CA GLU A 156 5.25 19.89 0.11
C GLU A 156 6.64 19.22 0.14
N ALA A 157 6.75 17.99 0.62
CA ALA A 157 7.99 17.22 0.62
C ALA A 157 8.38 16.69 -0.78
N GLY A 158 7.45 16.67 -1.74
CA GLY A 158 7.67 16.22 -3.11
C GLY A 158 7.23 14.79 -3.40
N ALA A 159 6.25 14.25 -2.65
CA ALA A 159 5.61 12.99 -3.00
C ALA A 159 4.93 13.09 -4.37
N ASP A 160 5.03 12.03 -5.18
CA ASP A 160 4.43 11.98 -6.50
C ASP A 160 2.98 11.44 -6.48
N MET A 161 2.57 10.78 -5.39
CA MET A 161 1.22 10.24 -5.16
C MET A 161 1.01 10.01 -3.67
N VAL A 162 -0.22 10.17 -3.19
CA VAL A 162 -0.62 9.76 -1.85
C VAL A 162 -1.52 8.53 -1.89
N ALA A 163 -1.37 7.62 -0.91
CA ALA A 163 -2.10 6.36 -0.86
C ALA A 163 -2.81 6.18 0.50
N PRO A 164 -4.00 6.78 0.68
CA PRO A 164 -4.75 6.71 1.93
C PRO A 164 -5.23 5.30 2.24
N SER A 165 -4.88 4.80 3.43
CA SER A 165 -5.11 3.42 3.86
C SER A 165 -5.94 3.26 5.13
N GLY A 166 -6.48 4.36 5.67
CA GLY A 166 -7.21 4.40 6.95
C GLY A 166 -8.62 3.80 6.91
N MET A 167 -9.27 3.77 5.74
CA MET A 167 -10.67 3.34 5.59
C MET A 167 -11.66 4.19 6.38
N MET A 168 -11.48 5.50 6.41
CA MET A 168 -12.44 6.42 7.00
C MET A 168 -13.47 6.84 5.95
N ASP A 169 -14.74 6.95 6.36
CA ASP A 169 -15.80 7.43 5.48
C ASP A 169 -15.51 8.87 5.02
N GLY A 170 -15.58 9.13 3.70
CA GLY A 170 -15.30 10.45 3.12
C GLY A 170 -13.81 10.80 3.05
N MET A 171 -12.93 9.83 3.27
CA MET A 171 -11.48 10.05 3.35
C MET A 171 -10.90 10.63 2.07
N ILE A 172 -11.32 10.12 0.91
CA ILE A 172 -10.79 10.56 -0.37
C ILE A 172 -11.25 11.97 -0.71
N ALA A 173 -12.52 12.29 -0.45
CA ALA A 173 -13.06 13.63 -0.64
C ALA A 173 -12.30 14.67 0.20
N ALA A 174 -12.09 14.39 1.49
CA ALA A 174 -11.35 15.27 2.39
C ALA A 174 -9.89 15.49 1.94
N ILE A 175 -9.21 14.43 1.49
CA ILE A 175 -7.84 14.52 0.97
C ILE A 175 -7.81 15.30 -0.34
N ARG A 176 -8.74 15.06 -1.27
CA ARG A 176 -8.79 15.77 -2.55
C ARG A 176 -9.05 17.26 -2.37
N GLU A 177 -10.00 17.60 -1.50
CA GLU A 177 -10.29 19.01 -1.14
C GLU A 177 -9.05 19.68 -0.55
N ALA A 178 -8.40 19.05 0.43
CA ALA A 178 -7.20 19.60 1.06
C ALA A 178 -6.05 19.83 0.07
N LEU A 179 -5.82 18.89 -0.86
CA LEU A 179 -4.80 19.03 -1.89
C LEU A 179 -5.15 20.15 -2.90
N ASP A 180 -6.39 20.22 -3.35
CA ASP A 180 -6.85 21.21 -4.34
C ASP A 180 -6.78 22.64 -3.79
N ASP A 181 -7.20 22.84 -2.54
CA ASP A 181 -7.18 24.14 -1.86
C ASP A 181 -5.76 24.64 -1.61
N ASN A 182 -4.79 23.73 -1.53
CA ASN A 182 -3.37 24.05 -1.35
C ASN A 182 -2.54 24.00 -2.64
N ASN A 183 -3.19 24.03 -3.82
CA ASN A 183 -2.59 24.05 -5.15
C ASN A 183 -1.84 22.76 -5.56
N PHE A 184 -2.17 21.61 -4.97
CA PHE A 184 -1.65 20.28 -5.34
C PHE A 184 -2.66 19.50 -6.20
N LYS A 185 -3.35 20.16 -7.13
CA LYS A 185 -4.41 19.59 -7.98
C LYS A 185 -3.94 18.42 -8.84
N GLU A 186 -2.66 18.42 -9.21
CA GLU A 186 -2.05 17.39 -10.06
C GLU A 186 -1.54 16.16 -9.28
N LEU A 187 -1.62 16.17 -7.93
CA LEU A 187 -1.14 15.05 -7.11
C LEU A 187 -2.18 13.93 -7.10
N PRO A 188 -1.88 12.74 -7.67
CA PRO A 188 -2.83 11.63 -7.72
C PRO A 188 -3.08 11.00 -6.35
N ILE A 189 -4.25 10.37 -6.20
CA ILE A 189 -4.67 9.61 -5.04
C ILE A 189 -4.85 8.14 -5.42
N MET A 190 -4.10 7.22 -4.79
CA MET A 190 -4.33 5.78 -4.88
C MET A 190 -5.05 5.30 -3.61
N SER A 191 -6.35 5.11 -3.71
CA SER A 191 -7.14 4.70 -2.55
C SER A 191 -7.02 3.21 -2.26
N TYR A 192 -6.87 2.86 -0.98
CA TYR A 192 -7.10 1.49 -0.49
C TYR A 192 -8.62 1.25 -0.35
N ALA A 193 -9.35 1.38 -1.43
CA ALA A 193 -10.81 1.44 -1.47
C ALA A 193 -11.49 0.16 -0.96
N ALA A 194 -10.91 -1.00 -1.22
CA ALA A 194 -11.42 -2.27 -0.72
C ALA A 194 -10.38 -2.95 0.18
N LYS A 195 -10.27 -2.46 1.43
CA LYS A 195 -9.35 -3.01 2.43
C LYS A 195 -10.10 -3.79 3.49
N TYR A 196 -9.97 -5.11 3.44
CA TYR A 196 -10.60 -6.03 4.38
C TYR A 196 -9.82 -6.19 5.67
N ALA A 197 -10.51 -6.32 6.80
CA ALA A 197 -9.91 -6.80 8.03
C ALA A 197 -9.31 -8.19 7.81
N SER A 198 -8.06 -8.41 8.22
CA SER A 198 -7.35 -9.65 7.88
C SER A 198 -6.30 -10.05 8.91
N GLY A 199 -6.21 -11.35 9.17
CA GLY A 199 -5.10 -11.95 9.90
C GLY A 199 -3.76 -11.87 9.15
N PHE A 200 -3.78 -11.64 7.84
CA PHE A 200 -2.57 -11.50 7.01
C PHE A 200 -1.78 -10.20 7.25
N TYR A 201 -2.29 -9.28 8.09
CA TYR A 201 -1.56 -8.06 8.45
C TYR A 201 -0.60 -8.26 9.65
N GLY A 202 -0.52 -9.47 10.21
CA GLY A 202 0.37 -9.74 11.35
C GLY A 202 1.80 -9.26 11.12
N PRO A 203 2.50 -9.72 10.07
CA PRO A 203 3.88 -9.29 9.82
C PRO A 203 4.04 -7.79 9.54
N PHE A 204 3.04 -7.12 8.96
CA PHE A 204 3.06 -5.66 8.79
C PHE A 204 3.00 -4.92 10.13
N ARG A 205 2.21 -5.45 11.09
CA ARG A 205 2.14 -4.84 12.43
C ARG A 205 3.48 -4.90 13.14
N ASP A 206 4.26 -5.96 12.93
CA ASP A 206 5.64 -6.06 13.42
C ASP A 206 6.54 -5.07 12.67
N ALA A 207 6.42 -5.01 11.34
CA ALA A 207 7.26 -4.18 10.48
C ALA A 207 7.09 -2.68 10.73
N ALA A 208 5.86 -2.21 10.98
CA ALA A 208 5.49 -0.82 11.19
C ALA A 208 5.28 -0.47 12.67
N GLU A 209 5.50 -1.44 13.58
CA GLU A 209 5.27 -1.27 15.03
C GLU A 209 3.88 -0.71 15.34
N SER A 210 2.86 -1.17 14.60
CA SER A 210 1.51 -0.60 14.57
C SER A 210 0.43 -1.55 15.10
N ALA A 211 0.77 -2.47 16.00
CA ALA A 211 -0.21 -3.36 16.61
C ALA A 211 -1.19 -2.56 17.48
N PRO A 212 -2.53 -2.72 17.29
CA PRO A 212 -3.51 -2.08 18.16
C PRO A 212 -3.30 -2.47 19.63
N GLN A 213 -3.26 -1.48 20.52
CA GLN A 213 -3.07 -1.70 21.96
C GLN A 213 -4.37 -2.12 22.66
N PHE A 214 -5.52 -1.90 22.02
CA PHE A 214 -6.85 -2.35 22.46
C PHE A 214 -7.75 -2.65 21.27
N GLY A 215 -8.82 -3.43 21.46
CA GLY A 215 -9.79 -3.73 20.40
C GLY A 215 -9.19 -4.37 19.15
N ASP A 216 -9.74 -4.01 18.02
CA ASP A 216 -9.25 -4.39 16.68
C ASP A 216 -9.61 -3.29 15.67
N ARG A 217 -9.45 -3.54 14.37
CA ARG A 217 -9.72 -2.55 13.31
C ARG A 217 -10.99 -2.86 12.49
N ARG A 218 -11.89 -3.70 13.00
CA ARG A 218 -13.08 -4.16 12.26
C ARG A 218 -14.20 -3.13 12.21
N THR A 219 -14.10 -2.07 13.02
CA THR A 219 -15.06 -0.96 12.98
C THR A 219 -14.87 -0.06 11.75
N TYR A 220 -13.69 -0.09 11.12
CA TYR A 220 -13.37 0.71 9.93
C TYR A 220 -12.76 -0.09 8.77
N GLN A 221 -12.18 -1.26 8.98
CA GLN A 221 -11.82 -2.16 7.88
C GLN A 221 -12.98 -3.07 7.53
N MET A 222 -13.17 -3.34 6.25
CA MET A 222 -14.29 -4.11 5.74
C MET A 222 -14.38 -5.52 6.32
N ASP A 223 -15.60 -6.01 6.53
CA ASP A 223 -15.84 -7.38 6.97
C ASP A 223 -15.51 -8.38 5.84
N PRO A 224 -14.68 -9.43 6.11
CA PRO A 224 -14.17 -10.36 5.09
C PRO A 224 -15.21 -10.99 4.15
N PRO A 225 -16.45 -11.36 4.57
CA PRO A 225 -17.42 -12.00 3.69
C PRO A 225 -18.21 -11.04 2.78
N ASN A 226 -17.97 -9.73 2.84
CA ASN A 226 -18.80 -8.71 2.20
C ASN A 226 -18.26 -8.25 0.83
N ALA A 227 -18.60 -8.98 -0.24
CA ALA A 227 -18.21 -8.60 -1.59
C ALA A 227 -18.97 -7.38 -2.15
N ARG A 228 -20.25 -7.21 -1.80
CA ARG A 228 -21.07 -6.09 -2.31
C ARG A 228 -20.67 -4.75 -1.68
N GLU A 229 -20.22 -4.77 -0.45
CA GLU A 229 -19.67 -3.62 0.25
C GLU A 229 -18.44 -3.09 -0.49
N ALA A 230 -17.51 -3.98 -0.90
CA ALA A 230 -16.34 -3.59 -1.67
C ALA A 230 -16.68 -2.83 -2.96
N MET A 231 -17.74 -3.23 -3.67
CA MET A 231 -18.16 -2.52 -4.89
C MET A 231 -18.66 -1.12 -4.56
N LYS A 232 -19.39 -0.97 -3.44
CA LYS A 232 -19.88 0.33 -2.98
C LYS A 232 -18.75 1.24 -2.53
N GLU A 233 -17.80 0.74 -1.74
CA GLU A 233 -16.61 1.50 -1.30
C GLU A 233 -15.78 1.99 -2.49
N VAL A 234 -15.54 1.12 -3.46
CA VAL A 234 -14.83 1.48 -4.71
C VAL A 234 -15.57 2.57 -5.50
N GLU A 235 -16.90 2.47 -5.60
CA GLU A 235 -17.73 3.48 -6.29
C GLU A 235 -17.65 4.84 -5.59
N LEU A 236 -17.76 4.85 -4.26
CA LEU A 236 -17.66 6.06 -3.45
C LEU A 236 -16.28 6.72 -3.58
N ASP A 237 -15.21 5.96 -3.46
CA ASP A 237 -13.85 6.49 -3.57
C ASP A 237 -13.56 7.09 -4.96
N ILE A 238 -14.11 6.48 -6.03
CA ILE A 238 -14.02 7.04 -7.40
C ILE A 238 -14.79 8.37 -7.49
N GLU A 239 -16.01 8.43 -6.94
CA GLU A 239 -16.83 9.65 -6.92
C GLU A 239 -16.17 10.75 -6.10
N GLU A 240 -15.46 10.41 -5.04
CA GLU A 240 -14.69 11.29 -4.17
C GLU A 240 -13.37 11.78 -4.79
N GLY A 241 -12.93 11.20 -5.90
CA GLY A 241 -11.78 11.66 -6.67
C GLY A 241 -10.53 10.80 -6.58
N ALA A 242 -10.64 9.50 -6.29
CA ALA A 242 -9.52 8.57 -6.40
C ALA A 242 -9.12 8.35 -7.87
N ASP A 243 -7.82 8.42 -8.16
CA ASP A 243 -7.25 8.19 -9.50
C ASP A 243 -6.89 6.72 -9.74
N ILE A 244 -6.55 5.99 -8.66
CA ILE A 244 -6.25 4.56 -8.67
C ILE A 244 -6.98 3.90 -7.51
N ILE A 245 -7.56 2.73 -7.76
CA ILE A 245 -8.26 1.93 -6.75
C ILE A 245 -7.43 0.71 -6.38
N MET A 246 -7.28 0.44 -5.08
CA MET A 246 -6.55 -0.72 -4.58
C MET A 246 -7.44 -1.68 -3.82
N VAL A 247 -7.26 -2.98 -4.08
CA VAL A 247 -7.84 -4.08 -3.29
C VAL A 247 -6.76 -4.68 -2.38
N LYS A 248 -7.07 -4.85 -1.10
CA LYS A 248 -6.16 -5.37 -0.08
C LYS A 248 -6.91 -6.25 0.93
N PRO A 249 -6.45 -7.51 1.20
CA PRO A 249 -5.34 -8.26 0.58
C PRO A 249 -5.60 -8.68 -0.87
N ALA A 250 -4.57 -9.16 -1.59
CA ALA A 250 -4.69 -9.54 -2.99
C ALA A 250 -5.11 -11.00 -3.22
N LEU A 251 -4.31 -11.98 -2.72
CA LEU A 251 -4.47 -13.40 -3.08
C LEU A 251 -5.81 -13.99 -2.61
N SER A 252 -6.33 -13.55 -1.47
CA SER A 252 -7.59 -14.04 -0.93
C SER A 252 -8.82 -13.37 -1.51
N TYR A 253 -8.64 -12.35 -2.37
CA TYR A 253 -9.70 -11.50 -2.93
C TYR A 253 -9.56 -11.30 -4.44
N LEU A 254 -9.10 -12.34 -5.16
CA LEU A 254 -8.98 -12.31 -6.63
C LEU A 254 -10.33 -12.10 -7.33
N ASP A 255 -11.40 -12.58 -6.74
CA ASP A 255 -12.78 -12.37 -7.18
C ASP A 255 -13.18 -10.89 -7.06
N ILE A 256 -12.81 -10.22 -5.98
CA ILE A 256 -13.04 -8.79 -5.77
C ILE A 256 -12.22 -7.96 -6.76
N ILE A 257 -10.92 -8.28 -6.92
CA ILE A 257 -10.05 -7.61 -7.90
C ILE A 257 -10.65 -7.74 -9.30
N HIS A 258 -11.12 -8.93 -9.66
CA HIS A 258 -11.78 -9.16 -10.93
C HIS A 258 -13.06 -8.33 -11.07
N ALA A 259 -13.94 -8.33 -10.05
CA ALA A 259 -15.19 -7.59 -10.06
C ALA A 259 -14.93 -6.08 -10.19
N VAL A 260 -14.01 -5.53 -9.40
CA VAL A 260 -13.60 -4.12 -9.48
C VAL A 260 -13.08 -3.78 -10.86
N ARG A 261 -12.21 -4.61 -11.44
CA ARG A 261 -11.68 -4.38 -12.81
C ARG A 261 -12.75 -4.38 -13.88
N GLN A 262 -13.87 -5.11 -13.67
CA GLN A 262 -15.00 -5.11 -14.61
C GLN A 262 -15.93 -3.90 -14.45
N MET A 263 -16.03 -3.32 -13.24
CA MET A 263 -16.96 -2.23 -12.98
C MET A 263 -16.42 -0.84 -13.34
N THR A 264 -15.09 -0.68 -13.44
CA THR A 264 -14.48 0.63 -13.67
C THR A 264 -13.37 0.62 -14.71
N ASN A 265 -13.13 1.78 -15.34
CA ASN A 265 -11.96 2.05 -16.19
C ASN A 265 -10.81 2.73 -15.42
N VAL A 266 -11.00 3.07 -14.16
CA VAL A 266 -9.92 3.55 -13.29
C VAL A 266 -8.88 2.43 -13.12
N PRO A 267 -7.57 2.72 -13.13
CA PRO A 267 -6.54 1.72 -12.86
C PRO A 267 -6.76 1.00 -11.54
N VAL A 268 -6.54 -0.31 -11.53
CA VAL A 268 -6.74 -1.15 -10.34
C VAL A 268 -5.39 -1.69 -9.87
N ALA A 269 -5.03 -1.37 -8.62
CA ALA A 269 -3.90 -1.93 -7.91
C ALA A 269 -4.34 -3.08 -6.98
N ALA A 270 -3.42 -3.95 -6.64
CA ALA A 270 -3.63 -5.02 -5.67
C ALA A 270 -2.43 -5.16 -4.75
N TYR A 271 -2.68 -5.23 -3.45
CA TYR A 271 -1.59 -5.34 -2.47
C TYR A 271 -1.42 -6.80 -2.02
N ASN A 272 -0.32 -7.43 -2.47
CA ASN A 272 0.12 -8.71 -1.90
C ASN A 272 0.71 -8.43 -0.51
N VAL A 273 -0.09 -8.64 0.53
CA VAL A 273 0.24 -8.18 1.89
C VAL A 273 1.28 -9.03 2.59
N SER A 274 1.78 -8.52 3.71
CA SER A 274 2.87 -9.10 4.50
C SER A 274 2.68 -10.57 4.85
N GLY A 275 1.48 -10.98 5.27
CA GLY A 275 1.17 -12.39 5.57
C GLY A 275 1.13 -13.27 4.33
N GLU A 276 0.63 -12.77 3.20
CA GLU A 276 0.67 -13.49 1.92
C GLU A 276 2.11 -13.69 1.46
N PHE A 277 2.95 -12.66 1.53
CA PHE A 277 4.39 -12.73 1.28
C PHE A 277 5.07 -13.75 2.20
N SER A 278 4.83 -13.68 3.51
CA SER A 278 5.47 -14.56 4.49
C SER A 278 5.07 -16.02 4.33
N MET A 279 3.81 -16.31 3.94
CA MET A 279 3.35 -17.67 3.61
C MET A 279 4.12 -18.25 2.41
N VAL A 280 4.30 -17.46 1.34
CA VAL A 280 5.07 -17.88 0.16
C VAL A 280 6.52 -18.17 0.55
N LYS A 281 7.16 -17.26 1.29
CA LYS A 281 8.53 -17.45 1.78
C LYS A 281 8.69 -18.71 2.63
N ALA A 282 7.79 -18.92 3.59
CA ALA A 282 7.83 -20.11 4.45
C ALA A 282 7.64 -21.42 3.67
N ALA A 283 6.68 -21.45 2.75
CA ALA A 283 6.43 -22.63 1.92
C ALA A 283 7.60 -22.93 0.95
N SER A 284 8.22 -21.88 0.39
CA SER A 284 9.39 -22.00 -0.46
C SER A 284 10.62 -22.53 0.31
N GLN A 285 10.87 -22.00 1.51
CA GLN A 285 11.96 -22.49 2.37
C GLN A 285 11.82 -23.97 2.73
N LEU A 286 10.58 -24.47 2.82
CA LEU A 286 10.28 -25.89 3.07
C LEU A 286 10.27 -26.72 1.79
N GLY A 287 10.50 -26.13 0.62
CA GLY A 287 10.48 -26.81 -0.67
C GLY A 287 9.10 -27.27 -1.14
N TRP A 288 8.05 -26.71 -0.60
CA TRP A 288 6.66 -27.07 -0.96
C TRP A 288 6.15 -26.35 -2.20
N ILE A 289 6.68 -25.16 -2.47
CA ILE A 289 6.39 -24.36 -3.67
C ILE A 289 7.69 -23.81 -4.25
N ASP A 290 7.66 -23.48 -5.54
CA ASP A 290 8.68 -22.65 -6.18
C ASP A 290 8.24 -21.19 -6.05
N GLU A 291 9.13 -20.35 -5.55
CA GLU A 291 8.87 -18.92 -5.36
C GLU A 291 8.94 -18.13 -6.67
N GLN A 292 9.56 -18.68 -7.72
CA GLN A 292 9.80 -18.04 -9.02
C GLN A 292 8.64 -18.17 -10.00
#